data_f61abc70c94c300f090a008cadbe99f7
#
_entry.id   f61abc70c94c300f090a008cadbe99f7
#
_cell.length_a   1.000
_cell.length_b   1.000
_cell.length_c   1.000
_cell.angle_alpha   90.00
_cell.angle_beta   90.00
_cell.angle_gamma   90.00
#
_symmetry.space_group_name_H-M   'P 1'
#
loop_
_entity.id
_entity.type
_entity.pdbx_description
1 polymer ?
#
loop_
_entity_poly.entity_id
_entity_poly.type
_entity_poly.pdbx_seq_one_letter_code
_entity_poly.pdbx_strand_id
1 'polypeptide(L)'
;MRRIALALLAIVVSLVAVGHATAKTVTVSITKNGYVPSAVSIAQGDTVQFTNADTVVHQVTLKSTAGVTCSPNPLVVQPGQSGTCTFAEAGNYAYSDPNVKGNTFRGTITVTAAAASLSLAAKPQIVVYGGKTTLSGVLSTQQTGQNVDVYAQACGAAAATKVATVQTTTGGAFTALVQPLNNTVYSVRAKNLTSSAVTVKVRPRLRLGKIAPQRYSLRVTAAVSLAGKVAAFQRYNGTLGRWVTIKRVVLKANASGVAPTVVSSVTFRSTVARRLKVRVVLPQAQVGTCYLAGTSNTILT
;
A
#
# COMPACT_ATOMS: atom_id res chain seq x y z
N MET A 1 -48.65 -2.29 7.98
CA MET A 1 -47.45 -1.66 8.54
C MET A 1 -46.24 -2.36 7.98
N ARG A 2 -45.59 -1.80 6.93
CA ARG A 2 -44.36 -2.37 6.31
C ARG A 2 -43.14 -1.80 7.05
N ARG A 3 -42.39 -2.68 7.69
CA ARG A 3 -41.10 -2.31 8.30
C ARG A 3 -40.00 -2.35 7.22
N ILE A 4 -39.47 -1.18 6.88
CA ILE A 4 -38.31 -1.01 6.01
C ILE A 4 -37.08 -1.21 6.90
N ALA A 5 -36.34 -2.28 6.67
CA ALA A 5 -35.05 -2.50 7.30
C ALA A 5 -33.96 -1.76 6.49
N LEU A 6 -33.44 -0.66 7.05
CA LEU A 6 -32.24 0.00 6.53
C LEU A 6 -31.03 -0.88 6.83
N ALA A 7 -30.40 -1.44 5.80
CA ALA A 7 -29.10 -2.08 5.92
C ALA A 7 -28.01 -0.99 5.92
N LEU A 8 -27.39 -0.73 7.06
CA LEU A 8 -26.19 0.09 7.17
C LEU A 8 -25.01 -0.67 6.55
N LEU A 9 -24.55 -0.19 5.41
CA LEU A 9 -23.30 -0.66 4.78
C LEU A 9 -22.11 -0.05 5.53
N ALA A 10 -21.51 -0.81 6.44
CA ALA A 10 -20.28 -0.41 7.11
C ALA A 10 -19.11 -0.44 6.11
N ILE A 11 -18.65 0.73 5.68
CA ILE A 11 -17.41 0.89 4.91
C ILE A 11 -16.26 0.72 5.88
N VAL A 12 -15.64 -0.46 5.88
CA VAL A 12 -14.36 -0.69 6.57
C VAL A 12 -13.26 0.01 5.79
N VAL A 13 -12.92 1.22 6.22
CA VAL A 13 -11.70 1.92 5.78
C VAL A 13 -10.53 1.23 6.48
N SER A 14 -9.85 0.33 5.77
CA SER A 14 -8.58 -0.22 6.23
C SER A 14 -7.53 0.90 6.18
N LEU A 15 -7.26 1.53 7.33
CA LEU A 15 -6.08 2.38 7.49
C LEU A 15 -4.85 1.48 7.31
N VAL A 16 -4.12 1.69 6.23
CA VAL A 16 -2.75 1.19 6.11
C VAL A 16 -1.94 2.02 7.11
N ALA A 17 -1.57 1.42 8.24
CA ALA A 17 -0.64 2.01 9.18
C ALA A 17 0.70 2.19 8.45
N VAL A 18 0.98 3.39 7.98
CA VAL A 18 2.33 3.81 7.64
C VAL A 18 3.05 3.81 8.97
N GLY A 19 4.01 2.91 9.16
CA GLY A 19 4.82 2.85 10.37
C GLY A 19 5.55 4.18 10.54
N HIS A 20 4.98 5.09 11.31
CA HIS A 20 5.68 6.27 11.79
C HIS A 20 6.65 5.76 12.84
N ALA A 21 7.94 6.03 12.68
CA ALA A 21 8.89 5.90 13.77
C ALA A 21 8.30 6.69 14.95
N THR A 22 8.08 6.02 16.09
CA THR A 22 7.58 6.69 17.29
C THR A 22 8.61 7.73 17.71
N ALA A 23 8.17 8.99 17.87
CA ALA A 23 9.03 10.06 18.34
C ALA A 23 9.68 9.65 19.67
N LYS A 24 11.01 9.74 19.71
CA LYS A 24 11.81 9.39 20.89
C LYS A 24 12.02 10.62 21.76
N THR A 25 12.07 10.43 23.08
CA THR A 25 12.49 11.47 24.02
C THR A 25 13.89 11.17 24.52
N VAL A 26 14.79 12.17 24.43
CA VAL A 26 16.15 12.14 24.98
C VAL A 26 16.21 13.14 26.12
N THR A 27 16.77 12.75 27.25
CA THR A 27 16.86 13.62 28.45
C THR A 27 18.22 14.28 28.52
N VAL A 28 18.22 15.58 28.84
CA VAL A 28 19.37 16.39 29.25
C VAL A 28 19.13 16.84 30.64
N SER A 29 20.03 16.51 31.58
CA SER A 29 19.98 16.97 32.96
C SER A 29 20.66 18.32 33.07
N ILE A 30 20.01 19.29 33.75
CA ILE A 30 20.56 20.57 34.13
C ILE A 30 21.10 20.40 35.54
N THR A 31 22.43 20.46 35.70
CA THR A 31 23.11 20.28 36.97
C THR A 31 23.79 21.58 37.37
N LYS A 32 24.23 21.71 38.62
CA LYS A 32 25.02 22.87 39.09
C LYS A 32 26.29 23.16 38.25
N ASN A 33 26.76 22.17 37.50
CA ASN A 33 27.97 22.26 36.66
C ASN A 33 27.69 22.44 35.18
N GLY A 34 26.40 22.53 34.76
CA GLY A 34 25.98 22.65 33.38
C GLY A 34 25.07 21.52 32.89
N TYR A 35 24.91 21.41 31.57
CA TYR A 35 24.06 20.43 30.93
C TYR A 35 24.78 19.08 30.77
N VAL A 36 24.09 17.98 31.11
CA VAL A 36 24.62 16.62 31.05
C VAL A 36 23.59 15.68 30.35
N PRO A 37 23.92 15.13 29.18
CA PRO A 37 25.03 15.50 28.30
C PRO A 37 24.83 16.89 27.69
N SER A 38 25.92 17.62 27.41
CA SER A 38 25.85 18.93 26.74
C SER A 38 25.62 18.84 25.23
N ALA A 39 25.90 17.69 24.65
CA ALA A 39 25.66 17.41 23.25
C ALA A 39 24.78 16.15 23.08
N VAL A 40 23.70 16.26 22.31
CA VAL A 40 22.79 15.15 21.99
C VAL A 40 22.52 15.07 20.50
N SER A 41 22.32 13.84 20.01
CA SER A 41 21.89 13.59 18.63
C SER A 41 20.54 12.91 18.67
N ILE A 42 19.59 13.44 17.91
CA ILE A 42 18.22 12.97 17.79
C ILE A 42 17.81 12.91 16.32
N ALA A 43 16.72 12.23 16.02
CA ALA A 43 16.09 12.26 14.70
C ALA A 43 15.07 13.42 14.59
N GLN A 44 14.80 13.86 13.39
CA GLN A 44 13.72 14.79 13.08
C GLN A 44 12.38 14.25 13.62
N GLY A 45 11.67 15.08 14.38
CA GLY A 45 10.43 14.71 15.06
C GLY A 45 10.60 14.25 16.51
N ASP A 46 11.84 14.00 16.96
CA ASP A 46 12.13 13.62 18.34
C ASP A 46 12.03 14.82 19.30
N THR A 47 12.01 14.50 20.58
CA THR A 47 11.88 15.47 21.68
C THR A 47 13.11 15.40 22.58
N VAL A 48 13.61 16.56 23.00
CA VAL A 48 14.59 16.68 24.09
C VAL A 48 13.87 17.17 25.35
N GLN A 49 14.00 16.42 26.43
CA GLN A 49 13.52 16.78 27.76
C GLN A 49 14.67 17.34 28.60
N PHE A 50 14.53 18.55 29.08
CA PHE A 50 15.45 19.19 30.03
C PHE A 50 14.91 19.02 31.44
N THR A 51 15.66 18.32 32.31
CA THR A 51 15.27 18.07 33.70
C THR A 51 16.22 18.82 34.61
N ASN A 52 15.69 19.72 35.46
CA ASN A 52 16.51 20.50 36.36
C ASN A 52 16.80 19.71 37.65
N ALA A 53 18.03 19.24 37.76
CA ALA A 53 18.58 18.57 38.95
C ALA A 53 19.39 19.50 39.82
N ASP A 54 19.41 20.81 39.52
CA ASP A 54 20.01 21.84 40.38
C ASP A 54 18.97 22.40 41.37
N THR A 55 19.44 23.18 42.31
CA THR A 55 18.63 23.87 43.37
C THR A 55 18.12 25.23 42.93
N VAL A 56 18.60 25.77 41.80
CA VAL A 56 18.21 27.07 41.25
C VAL A 56 17.41 26.90 39.93
N VAL A 57 16.66 27.94 39.56
CA VAL A 57 15.91 28.00 38.31
C VAL A 57 16.85 28.21 37.16
N HIS A 58 16.62 27.45 36.06
CA HIS A 58 17.36 27.58 34.82
C HIS A 58 16.44 27.92 33.66
N GLN A 59 16.97 28.67 32.67
CA GLN A 59 16.31 28.95 31.42
C GLN A 59 17.10 28.33 30.26
N VAL A 60 16.44 27.52 29.41
CA VAL A 60 17.07 27.00 28.23
C VAL A 60 16.63 27.84 27.00
N THR A 61 17.60 28.55 26.43
CA THR A 61 17.37 29.38 25.24
C THR A 61 18.09 28.82 24.06
N LEU A 62 17.32 28.48 22.99
CA LEU A 62 17.85 28.02 21.71
C LEU A 62 18.29 29.22 20.84
N LYS A 63 19.45 29.11 20.21
CA LYS A 63 19.95 30.14 19.27
C LYS A 63 19.11 30.22 18.00
N SER A 64 18.50 29.11 17.57
CA SER A 64 17.55 29.02 16.47
C SER A 64 16.31 28.25 16.93
N THR A 65 15.13 28.78 16.62
CA THR A 65 13.83 28.18 16.98
C THR A 65 13.07 27.68 15.74
N ALA A 66 13.69 27.72 14.55
CA ALA A 66 13.06 27.20 13.33
C ALA A 66 12.71 25.72 13.50
N GLY A 67 11.45 25.38 13.30
CA GLY A 67 10.94 24.01 13.45
C GLY A 67 11.00 23.47 14.89
N VAL A 68 11.13 24.31 15.92
CA VAL A 68 11.18 23.89 17.33
C VAL A 68 9.96 24.37 18.08
N THR A 69 9.34 23.46 18.84
CA THR A 69 8.24 23.76 19.75
C THR A 69 8.63 23.32 21.16
N CYS A 70 8.69 24.29 22.10
CA CYS A 70 9.02 24.02 23.50
C CYS A 70 7.81 24.20 24.40
N SER A 71 7.77 23.43 25.50
CA SER A 71 6.81 23.56 26.61
C SER A 71 7.50 23.36 27.93
N PRO A 72 7.45 24.37 28.85
CA PRO A 72 6.86 25.69 28.67
C PRO A 72 7.60 26.56 27.64
N ASN A 73 6.98 27.67 27.21
CA ASN A 73 7.64 28.66 26.35
C ASN A 73 7.43 30.07 26.93
N PRO A 74 8.48 30.77 27.40
CA PRO A 74 9.92 30.37 27.37
C PRO A 74 10.20 29.14 28.24
N LEU A 75 11.27 28.40 27.87
CA LEU A 75 11.63 27.15 28.54
C LEU A 75 12.37 27.48 29.84
N VAL A 76 11.60 27.77 30.87
CA VAL A 76 12.07 28.01 32.26
C VAL A 76 11.79 26.75 33.06
N VAL A 77 12.83 26.17 33.67
CA VAL A 77 12.75 24.87 34.35
C VAL A 77 13.08 25.08 35.84
N GLN A 78 12.09 24.94 36.71
CA GLN A 78 12.22 25.02 38.14
C GLN A 78 13.01 23.84 38.73
N PRO A 79 13.64 23.94 39.91
CA PRO A 79 14.27 22.82 40.58
C PRO A 79 13.36 21.57 40.65
N GLY A 80 13.87 20.42 40.23
CA GLY A 80 13.11 19.15 40.20
C GLY A 80 12.07 19.05 39.09
N GLN A 81 11.88 20.07 38.26
CA GLN A 81 10.91 20.06 37.15
C GLN A 81 11.59 19.75 35.81
N SER A 82 10.77 19.52 34.81
CA SER A 82 11.21 19.27 33.42
C SER A 82 10.47 20.15 32.44
N GLY A 83 11.14 20.46 31.32
CA GLY A 83 10.52 21.05 30.14
C GLY A 83 10.98 20.31 28.88
N THR A 84 10.25 20.44 27.80
CA THR A 84 10.50 19.68 26.57
C THR A 84 10.59 20.59 25.36
N CYS A 85 11.42 20.20 24.37
CA CYS A 85 11.45 20.80 23.03
C CYS A 85 11.38 19.69 21.98
N THR A 86 10.43 19.80 21.04
CA THR A 86 10.30 18.91 19.89
C THR A 86 10.88 19.58 18.65
N PHE A 87 11.66 18.82 17.85
CA PHE A 87 12.43 19.33 16.72
C PHE A 87 11.86 18.79 15.41
N ALA A 88 11.09 19.59 14.69
CA ALA A 88 10.46 19.23 13.42
C ALA A 88 11.39 19.37 12.20
N GLU A 89 12.53 20.05 12.32
CA GLU A 89 13.49 20.27 11.24
C GLU A 89 14.88 19.74 11.60
N ALA A 90 15.58 19.18 10.60
CA ALA A 90 16.97 18.75 10.76
C ALA A 90 17.91 19.97 10.83
N GLY A 91 18.92 19.90 11.68
CA GLY A 91 19.87 20.99 11.87
C GLY A 91 20.67 20.88 13.16
N ASN A 92 21.52 21.87 13.40
CA ASN A 92 22.27 22.00 14.64
C ASN A 92 21.70 23.17 15.46
N TYR A 93 21.22 22.86 16.64
CA TYR A 93 20.59 23.80 17.56
C TYR A 93 21.48 24.00 18.78
N ALA A 94 22.21 25.11 18.81
CA ALA A 94 22.92 25.51 20.00
C ALA A 94 21.95 26.06 21.03
N TYR A 95 22.16 25.74 22.32
CA TYR A 95 21.36 26.24 23.41
C TYR A 95 22.26 26.67 24.58
N SER A 96 21.73 27.58 25.42
CA SER A 96 22.43 28.09 26.58
C SER A 96 21.45 28.59 27.64
N ASP A 97 21.93 28.77 28.85
CA ASP A 97 21.22 29.53 29.86
C ASP A 97 21.69 31.00 29.84
N PRO A 98 20.80 31.96 29.52
CA PRO A 98 21.17 33.36 29.42
C PRO A 98 21.46 33.99 30.80
N ASN A 99 21.00 33.35 31.88
CA ASN A 99 21.14 33.87 33.25
C ASN A 99 22.47 33.44 33.92
N VAL A 100 23.22 32.52 33.25
CA VAL A 100 24.51 32.03 33.77
C VAL A 100 25.66 32.52 32.91
N LYS A 101 26.61 33.26 33.52
CA LYS A 101 27.80 33.70 32.81
C LYS A 101 28.81 32.56 32.63
N GLY A 102 29.51 32.55 31.49
CA GLY A 102 30.52 31.54 31.15
C GLY A 102 30.09 30.52 30.13
N ASN A 103 30.88 29.43 29.98
CA ASN A 103 30.68 28.43 28.92
C ASN A 103 30.11 27.10 29.43
N THR A 104 29.86 26.94 30.72
CA THR A 104 29.41 25.69 31.33
C THR A 104 27.97 25.35 31.03
N PHE A 105 27.10 26.36 30.87
CA PHE A 105 25.70 26.18 30.50
C PHE A 105 25.48 26.43 29.03
N ARG A 106 26.15 25.64 28.19
CA ARG A 106 25.99 25.61 26.74
C ARG A 106 25.90 24.17 26.25
N GLY A 107 25.10 23.95 25.22
CA GLY A 107 25.01 22.64 24.59
C GLY A 107 24.60 22.73 23.13
N THR A 108 24.54 21.57 22.49
CA THR A 108 24.18 21.44 21.11
C THR A 108 23.27 20.22 20.93
N ILE A 109 22.18 20.40 20.19
CA ILE A 109 21.30 19.33 19.71
C ILE A 109 21.52 19.19 18.22
N THR A 110 22.04 18.04 17.78
CA THR A 110 22.13 17.68 16.35
C THR A 110 20.90 16.89 15.98
N VAL A 111 20.05 17.45 15.13
CA VAL A 111 18.85 16.79 14.57
C VAL A 111 19.18 16.27 13.20
N THR A 112 19.17 14.94 13.06
CA THR A 112 19.38 14.27 11.77
C THR A 112 18.08 14.18 11.00
N ALA A 113 18.12 14.47 9.70
CA ALA A 113 16.95 14.28 8.84
C ALA A 113 16.49 12.81 8.86
N ALA A 114 15.18 12.60 8.87
CA ALA A 114 14.62 11.27 8.68
C ALA A 114 15.10 10.70 7.33
N ALA A 115 15.47 9.42 7.34
CA ALA A 115 15.88 8.76 6.10
C ALA A 115 14.76 8.84 5.06
N ALA A 116 15.11 9.31 3.87
CA ALA A 116 14.14 9.37 2.78
C ALA A 116 13.66 7.97 2.43
N SER A 117 12.36 7.81 2.23
CA SER A 117 11.71 6.54 1.89
C SER A 117 10.67 6.73 0.80
N LEU A 118 10.35 5.64 0.12
CA LEU A 118 9.37 5.61 -0.96
C LEU A 118 8.42 4.43 -0.72
N SER A 119 7.14 4.73 -0.47
CA SER A 119 6.12 3.70 -0.25
C SER A 119 5.42 3.32 -1.55
N LEU A 120 4.82 2.13 -1.59
CA LEU A 120 3.99 1.67 -2.70
C LEU A 120 2.87 0.75 -2.21
N ALA A 121 1.67 0.99 -2.70
CA ALA A 121 0.51 0.13 -2.52
C ALA A 121 -0.23 -0.05 -3.86
N ALA A 122 -1.04 -1.11 -3.99
CA ALA A 122 -1.89 -1.36 -5.14
C ALA A 122 -3.33 -1.63 -4.70
N LYS A 123 -4.31 -1.00 -5.34
CA LYS A 123 -5.72 -1.23 -5.05
C LYS A 123 -6.56 -1.17 -6.34
N PRO A 124 -7.32 -2.24 -6.66
CA PRO A 124 -7.33 -3.57 -6.02
C PRO A 124 -6.05 -4.38 -6.32
N GLN A 125 -5.67 -5.30 -5.42
CA GLN A 125 -4.53 -6.22 -5.64
C GLN A 125 -4.88 -7.43 -6.51
N ILE A 126 -6.16 -7.65 -6.79
CA ILE A 126 -6.66 -8.71 -7.67
C ILE A 126 -7.56 -8.09 -8.71
N VAL A 127 -7.25 -8.32 -9.98
CA VAL A 127 -8.06 -7.85 -11.11
C VAL A 127 -8.46 -9.02 -12.01
N VAL A 128 -9.53 -8.82 -12.77
CA VAL A 128 -9.88 -9.71 -13.89
C VAL A 128 -9.17 -9.19 -15.13
N TYR A 129 -8.68 -10.05 -16.01
CA TYR A 129 -7.97 -9.71 -17.25
C TYR A 129 -8.65 -8.54 -17.99
N GLY A 130 -7.85 -7.55 -18.35
CA GLY A 130 -8.31 -6.27 -18.89
C GLY A 130 -8.83 -5.28 -17.84
N GLY A 131 -8.80 -5.64 -16.54
CA GLY A 131 -9.06 -4.71 -15.45
C GLY A 131 -7.81 -3.88 -15.11
N LYS A 132 -8.04 -2.74 -14.47
CA LYS A 132 -6.99 -1.81 -14.03
C LYS A 132 -6.83 -1.84 -12.52
N THR A 133 -5.65 -1.48 -12.04
CA THR A 133 -5.36 -1.20 -10.62
C THR A 133 -4.65 0.13 -10.50
N THR A 134 -4.90 0.83 -9.41
CA THR A 134 -4.18 2.05 -9.05
C THR A 134 -3.02 1.69 -8.14
N LEU A 135 -1.83 2.04 -8.55
CA LEU A 135 -0.64 2.10 -7.72
C LEU A 135 -0.62 3.47 -7.03
N SER A 136 -0.36 3.52 -5.74
CA SER A 136 -0.25 4.76 -4.98
C SER A 136 0.85 4.66 -3.95
N GLY A 137 1.45 5.80 -3.62
CA GLY A 137 2.51 5.85 -2.62
C GLY A 137 2.88 7.28 -2.26
N VAL A 138 3.87 7.41 -1.40
CA VAL A 138 4.38 8.68 -0.91
C VAL A 138 5.90 8.65 -0.90
N LEU A 139 6.50 9.72 -1.38
CA LEU A 139 7.91 10.06 -1.17
C LEU A 139 8.01 10.86 0.13
N SER A 140 8.71 10.33 1.14
CA SER A 140 8.72 10.88 2.51
C SER A 140 9.30 12.30 2.60
N THR A 141 10.07 12.75 1.59
CA THR A 141 10.56 14.13 1.51
C THR A 141 9.46 15.15 1.21
N GLN A 142 8.23 14.70 0.96
CA GLN A 142 7.04 15.49 0.66
C GLN A 142 7.17 16.49 -0.52
N GLN A 143 8.24 16.38 -1.30
CA GLN A 143 8.50 17.25 -2.44
C GLN A 143 7.50 17.00 -3.58
N THR A 144 6.96 18.09 -4.15
CA THR A 144 6.09 18.07 -5.33
C THR A 144 6.93 18.07 -6.62
N GLY A 145 6.39 17.47 -7.70
CA GLY A 145 7.02 17.49 -9.02
C GLY A 145 8.22 16.55 -9.18
N GLN A 146 8.46 15.64 -8.21
CA GLN A 146 9.53 14.66 -8.32
C GLN A 146 9.08 13.49 -9.21
N ASN A 147 9.94 13.09 -10.15
CA ASN A 147 9.67 11.95 -11.00
C ASN A 147 9.73 10.65 -10.19
N VAL A 148 8.72 9.82 -10.35
CA VAL A 148 8.61 8.47 -9.81
C VAL A 148 8.42 7.50 -10.97
N ASP A 149 9.43 6.67 -11.21
CA ASP A 149 9.43 5.66 -12.25
C ASP A 149 8.77 4.38 -11.76
N VAL A 150 7.79 3.90 -12.51
CA VAL A 150 7.05 2.66 -12.21
C VAL A 150 7.67 1.52 -13.00
N TYR A 151 8.07 0.48 -12.29
CA TYR A 151 8.62 -0.76 -12.86
C TYR A 151 7.63 -1.90 -12.67
N ALA A 152 7.51 -2.75 -13.69
CA ALA A 152 6.68 -3.94 -13.68
C ALA A 152 7.48 -5.15 -14.10
N GLN A 153 7.39 -6.23 -13.33
CA GLN A 153 7.87 -7.55 -13.69
C GLN A 153 6.68 -8.48 -13.85
N ALA A 154 6.29 -8.72 -15.08
CA ALA A 154 5.25 -9.68 -15.41
C ALA A 154 5.70 -11.11 -15.06
N CYS A 155 4.78 -11.96 -14.65
CA CYS A 155 5.08 -13.37 -14.40
C CYS A 155 5.71 -14.01 -15.64
N GLY A 156 6.86 -14.67 -15.46
CA GLY A 156 7.67 -15.24 -16.52
C GLY A 156 8.68 -14.28 -17.17
N ALA A 157 8.67 -12.99 -16.84
CA ALA A 157 9.69 -12.05 -17.29
C ALA A 157 10.97 -12.17 -16.46
N ALA A 158 12.12 -12.17 -17.12
CA ALA A 158 13.43 -12.28 -16.47
C ALA A 158 13.76 -11.06 -15.58
N ALA A 159 13.30 -9.85 -15.97
CA ALA A 159 13.57 -8.61 -15.26
C ALA A 159 12.36 -7.67 -15.26
N ALA A 160 12.34 -6.73 -14.32
CA ALA A 160 11.39 -5.64 -14.30
C ALA A 160 11.74 -4.61 -15.38
N THR A 161 10.73 -4.08 -16.06
CA THR A 161 10.85 -3.02 -17.06
C THR A 161 10.12 -1.76 -16.59
N LYS A 162 10.61 -0.59 -16.94
CA LYS A 162 9.94 0.68 -16.71
C LYS A 162 8.69 0.76 -17.59
N VAL A 163 7.53 0.98 -16.97
CA VAL A 163 6.23 1.02 -17.67
C VAL A 163 5.57 2.39 -17.64
N ALA A 164 5.96 3.26 -16.71
CA ALA A 164 5.45 4.63 -16.61
C ALA A 164 6.41 5.51 -15.81
N THR A 165 6.27 6.82 -15.97
CA THR A 165 6.79 7.84 -15.04
C THR A 165 5.63 8.71 -14.63
N VAL A 166 5.49 8.96 -13.34
CA VAL A 166 4.51 9.89 -12.75
C VAL A 166 5.24 10.92 -11.89
N GLN A 167 4.58 12.03 -11.58
CA GLN A 167 5.14 13.04 -10.68
C GLN A 167 4.45 13.02 -9.33
N THR A 168 5.19 13.38 -8.30
CA THR A 168 4.63 13.59 -6.97
C THR A 168 3.80 14.87 -6.95
N THR A 169 2.72 14.84 -6.19
CA THR A 169 1.86 15.97 -5.84
C THR A 169 2.19 16.49 -4.44
N THR A 170 1.37 17.39 -3.92
CA THR A 170 1.50 17.94 -2.55
C THR A 170 1.64 16.81 -1.52
N GLY A 171 2.58 16.97 -0.59
CA GLY A 171 2.90 15.94 0.41
C GLY A 171 3.67 14.74 -0.14
N GLY A 172 4.26 14.84 -1.35
CA GLY A 172 5.04 13.78 -1.96
C GLY A 172 4.22 12.58 -2.46
N ALA A 173 2.89 12.70 -2.53
CA ALA A 173 1.99 11.63 -2.98
C ALA A 173 2.09 11.44 -4.50
N PHE A 174 1.93 10.20 -4.96
CA PHE A 174 1.84 9.87 -6.38
C PHE A 174 0.82 8.77 -6.63
N THR A 175 0.30 8.72 -7.85
CA THR A 175 -0.59 7.65 -8.32
C THR A 175 -0.27 7.28 -9.76
N ALA A 176 -0.38 5.99 -10.09
CA ALA A 176 -0.26 5.48 -11.44
C ALA A 176 -1.35 4.43 -11.71
N LEU A 177 -2.02 4.54 -12.84
CA LEU A 177 -3.02 3.56 -13.26
C LEU A 177 -2.34 2.55 -14.19
N VAL A 178 -2.38 1.25 -13.81
CA VAL A 178 -1.76 0.17 -14.58
C VAL A 178 -2.76 -0.92 -14.91
N GLN A 179 -2.51 -1.66 -15.99
CA GLN A 179 -3.35 -2.75 -16.47
C GLN A 179 -2.49 -4.01 -16.65
N PRO A 180 -2.33 -4.83 -15.60
CA PRO A 180 -1.52 -6.05 -15.69
C PRO A 180 -2.18 -7.09 -16.59
N LEU A 181 -1.37 -7.75 -17.42
CA LEU A 181 -1.82 -8.82 -18.31
C LEU A 181 -1.82 -10.20 -17.63
N ASN A 182 -0.98 -10.37 -16.62
CA ASN A 182 -0.87 -11.56 -15.78
C ASN A 182 -0.44 -11.12 -14.36
N ASN A 183 -0.18 -12.06 -13.46
CA ASN A 183 0.38 -11.72 -12.14
C ASN A 183 1.66 -10.91 -12.33
N THR A 184 1.69 -9.70 -11.80
CA THR A 184 2.77 -8.74 -12.03
C THR A 184 3.24 -8.16 -10.71
N VAL A 185 4.54 -8.13 -10.52
CA VAL A 185 5.20 -7.45 -9.39
C VAL A 185 5.53 -6.03 -9.82
N TYR A 186 5.11 -5.06 -9.03
CA TYR A 186 5.39 -3.65 -9.25
C TYR A 186 6.34 -3.13 -8.17
N SER A 187 7.24 -2.25 -8.57
CA SER A 187 8.06 -1.40 -7.70
C SER A 187 8.16 -0.01 -8.29
N VAL A 188 8.49 0.96 -7.49
CA VAL A 188 8.73 2.34 -7.96
C VAL A 188 10.09 2.83 -7.53
N ARG A 189 10.66 3.74 -8.32
CA ARG A 189 11.95 4.38 -8.04
C ARG A 189 11.85 5.89 -8.16
N ALA A 190 12.44 6.60 -7.22
CA ALA A 190 12.59 8.05 -7.27
C ALA A 190 14.01 8.41 -6.84
N LYS A 191 14.81 9.02 -7.73
CA LYS A 191 16.25 9.24 -7.52
C LYS A 191 16.95 7.91 -7.15
N ASN A 192 17.55 7.83 -5.98
CA ASN A 192 18.23 6.64 -5.43
C ASN A 192 17.33 5.76 -4.52
N LEU A 193 16.05 6.10 -4.38
CA LEU A 193 15.11 5.35 -3.54
C LEU A 193 14.34 4.32 -4.37
N THR A 194 14.13 3.15 -3.79
CA THR A 194 13.30 2.08 -4.35
C THR A 194 12.29 1.64 -3.29
N SER A 195 11.03 1.50 -3.68
CA SER A 195 9.98 1.01 -2.79
C SER A 195 10.09 -0.50 -2.54
N SER A 196 9.42 -1.00 -1.50
CA SER A 196 9.05 -2.41 -1.42
C SER A 196 8.19 -2.80 -2.62
N ALA A 197 8.29 -4.06 -3.04
CA ALA A 197 7.51 -4.57 -4.16
C ALA A 197 6.07 -4.89 -3.76
N VAL A 198 5.13 -4.67 -4.68
CA VAL A 198 3.72 -5.06 -4.52
C VAL A 198 3.29 -5.96 -5.68
N THR A 199 2.59 -7.05 -5.37
CA THR A 199 2.10 -7.99 -6.38
C THR A 199 0.63 -7.73 -6.69
N VAL A 200 0.31 -7.52 -7.97
CA VAL A 200 -1.07 -7.50 -8.47
C VAL A 200 -1.34 -8.82 -9.19
N LYS A 201 -2.37 -9.52 -8.72
CA LYS A 201 -2.76 -10.83 -9.25
C LYS A 201 -3.88 -10.68 -10.28
N VAL A 202 -3.86 -11.50 -11.33
CA VAL A 202 -4.82 -11.46 -12.45
C VAL A 202 -5.58 -12.76 -12.54
N ARG A 203 -6.88 -12.68 -12.74
CA ARG A 203 -7.75 -13.81 -13.09
C ARG A 203 -8.08 -13.75 -14.56
N PRO A 204 -8.07 -14.84 -15.33
CA PRO A 204 -8.63 -14.87 -16.66
C PRO A 204 -10.08 -14.39 -16.62
N ARG A 205 -10.53 -13.70 -17.67
CA ARG A 205 -11.93 -13.28 -17.80
C ARG A 205 -12.74 -14.41 -18.42
N LEU A 206 -13.67 -14.97 -17.65
CA LEU A 206 -14.57 -16.01 -18.10
C LEU A 206 -15.97 -15.42 -18.33
N ARG A 207 -16.57 -15.74 -19.49
CA ARG A 207 -17.96 -15.43 -19.79
C ARG A 207 -18.71 -16.70 -20.19
N LEU A 208 -19.72 -17.04 -19.40
CA LEU A 208 -20.65 -18.11 -19.67
C LEU A 208 -21.91 -17.53 -20.30
N GLY A 209 -22.33 -18.06 -21.46
CA GLY A 209 -23.57 -17.75 -22.15
C GLY A 209 -24.44 -18.97 -22.33
N LYS A 210 -25.77 -18.81 -22.36
CA LYS A 210 -26.74 -19.82 -22.81
C LYS A 210 -27.13 -19.45 -24.23
N ILE A 211 -26.86 -20.35 -25.20
CA ILE A 211 -27.12 -20.12 -26.61
C ILE A 211 -28.38 -20.85 -27.12
N ALA A 212 -28.81 -21.89 -26.43
CA ALA A 212 -30.07 -22.59 -26.61
C ALA A 212 -30.40 -23.39 -25.35
N PRO A 213 -31.60 -24.02 -25.26
CA PRO A 213 -31.88 -24.95 -24.17
C PRO A 213 -30.79 -26.02 -24.07
N GLN A 214 -30.25 -26.19 -22.85
CA GLN A 214 -29.17 -27.15 -22.54
C GLN A 214 -27.87 -26.97 -23.37
N ARG A 215 -27.72 -25.84 -24.07
CA ARG A 215 -26.54 -25.52 -24.88
C ARG A 215 -25.90 -24.23 -24.38
N TYR A 216 -24.62 -24.27 -24.07
CA TYR A 216 -23.86 -23.21 -23.45
C TYR A 216 -22.61 -22.88 -24.24
N SER A 217 -22.18 -21.63 -24.15
CA SER A 217 -20.88 -21.17 -24.65
C SER A 217 -20.04 -20.65 -23.45
N LEU A 218 -18.77 -21.01 -23.43
CA LEU A 218 -17.78 -20.44 -22.53
C LEU A 218 -16.72 -19.73 -23.35
N ARG A 219 -16.46 -18.46 -23.04
CA ARG A 219 -15.37 -17.67 -23.60
C ARG A 219 -14.42 -17.30 -22.47
N VAL A 220 -13.14 -17.59 -22.63
CA VAL A 220 -12.08 -17.26 -21.68
C VAL A 220 -11.09 -16.35 -22.38
N THR A 221 -10.72 -15.26 -21.72
CA THR A 221 -9.82 -14.24 -22.25
C THR A 221 -8.65 -14.04 -21.29
N ALA A 222 -7.43 -14.10 -21.82
CA ALA A 222 -6.18 -13.92 -21.08
C ALA A 222 -5.09 -13.41 -22.04
N ALA A 223 -3.86 -13.16 -21.56
CA ALA A 223 -2.72 -12.85 -22.44
C ALA A 223 -2.02 -14.10 -23.01
N VAL A 224 -2.47 -15.29 -22.61
CA VAL A 224 -1.94 -16.57 -23.10
C VAL A 224 -3.08 -17.48 -23.53
N SER A 225 -2.78 -18.44 -24.40
CA SER A 225 -3.74 -19.48 -24.80
C SER A 225 -4.03 -20.41 -23.61
N LEU A 226 -5.32 -20.61 -23.36
CA LEU A 226 -5.82 -21.58 -22.37
C LEU A 226 -6.51 -22.76 -23.09
N ALA A 227 -6.22 -22.96 -24.40
CA ALA A 227 -6.65 -24.13 -25.14
C ALA A 227 -6.07 -25.41 -24.51
N GLY A 228 -6.83 -26.48 -24.51
CA GLY A 228 -6.50 -27.75 -23.86
C GLY A 228 -6.77 -27.77 -22.35
N LYS A 229 -6.99 -26.60 -21.71
CA LYS A 229 -7.28 -26.53 -20.29
C LYS A 229 -8.72 -26.93 -19.98
N VAL A 230 -8.91 -27.54 -18.81
CA VAL A 230 -10.20 -28.10 -18.37
C VAL A 230 -10.91 -27.15 -17.44
N ALA A 231 -12.10 -26.71 -17.80
CA ALA A 231 -12.98 -25.90 -16.98
C ALA A 231 -14.13 -26.74 -16.38
N ALA A 232 -14.52 -26.44 -15.16
CA ALA A 232 -15.59 -27.11 -14.43
C ALA A 232 -16.90 -26.32 -14.54
N PHE A 233 -17.89 -26.89 -15.25
CA PHE A 233 -19.26 -26.37 -15.27
C PHE A 233 -19.97 -26.83 -14.00
N GLN A 234 -20.46 -25.90 -13.22
CA GLN A 234 -21.04 -26.12 -11.89
C GLN A 234 -22.49 -25.64 -11.83
N ARG A 235 -23.33 -26.37 -11.09
CA ARG A 235 -24.64 -25.91 -10.63
C ARG A 235 -24.61 -25.60 -9.14
N TYR A 236 -25.41 -24.64 -8.73
CA TYR A 236 -25.64 -24.41 -7.31
C TYR A 236 -26.66 -25.44 -6.79
N ASN A 237 -26.29 -26.12 -5.72
CA ASN A 237 -27.18 -27.03 -5.00
C ASN A 237 -27.70 -26.30 -3.76
N GLY A 238 -28.97 -25.90 -3.78
CA GLY A 238 -29.59 -25.16 -2.68
C GLY A 238 -29.68 -25.95 -1.38
N THR A 239 -29.90 -27.25 -1.45
CA THR A 239 -29.96 -28.13 -0.28
C THR A 239 -28.61 -28.25 0.42
N LEU A 240 -27.53 -28.33 -0.36
CA LEU A 240 -26.16 -28.43 0.18
C LEU A 240 -25.49 -27.07 0.40
N GLY A 241 -26.12 -25.96 0.02
CA GLY A 241 -25.57 -24.61 0.10
C GLY A 241 -24.26 -24.41 -0.71
N ARG A 242 -23.95 -25.27 -1.70
CA ARG A 242 -22.66 -25.27 -2.40
C ARG A 242 -22.76 -25.50 -3.89
N TRP A 243 -21.68 -25.13 -4.60
CA TRP A 243 -21.53 -25.40 -6.04
C TRP A 243 -21.05 -26.82 -6.26
N VAL A 244 -21.71 -27.55 -7.19
CA VAL A 244 -21.37 -28.92 -7.55
C VAL A 244 -20.99 -28.97 -9.01
N THR A 245 -19.85 -29.57 -9.33
CA THR A 245 -19.40 -29.77 -10.72
C THR A 245 -20.25 -30.86 -11.36
N ILE A 246 -20.87 -30.50 -12.48
CA ILE A 246 -21.75 -31.41 -13.25
C ILE A 246 -21.15 -31.80 -14.59
N LYS A 247 -20.21 -31.01 -15.10
CA LYS A 247 -19.49 -31.34 -16.36
C LYS A 247 -18.11 -30.67 -16.36
N ARG A 248 -17.13 -31.34 -16.94
CA ARG A 248 -15.83 -30.79 -17.28
C ARG A 248 -15.81 -30.53 -18.80
N VAL A 249 -15.29 -29.37 -19.21
CA VAL A 249 -15.22 -28.97 -20.61
C VAL A 249 -13.79 -28.54 -20.94
N VAL A 250 -13.31 -28.95 -22.13
CA VAL A 250 -11.97 -28.60 -22.60
C VAL A 250 -12.07 -27.37 -23.47
N LEU A 251 -11.27 -26.37 -23.17
CA LEU A 251 -11.18 -25.15 -23.97
C LEU A 251 -10.46 -25.43 -25.30
N LYS A 252 -10.91 -24.77 -26.36
CA LYS A 252 -10.31 -24.80 -27.70
C LYS A 252 -9.74 -23.42 -28.04
N ALA A 253 -8.73 -23.37 -28.89
CA ALA A 253 -8.21 -22.12 -29.43
C ALA A 253 -9.32 -21.37 -30.19
N ASN A 254 -9.30 -20.06 -30.16
CA ASN A 254 -10.23 -19.21 -30.89
C ASN A 254 -9.47 -18.01 -31.47
N ALA A 255 -9.54 -17.81 -32.74
CA ALA A 255 -8.81 -16.77 -33.47
C ALA A 255 -9.33 -15.34 -33.27
N SER A 256 -10.42 -15.16 -32.51
CA SER A 256 -11.06 -13.83 -32.32
C SER A 256 -10.31 -12.87 -31.34
N GLY A 257 -9.13 -13.25 -30.86
CA GLY A 257 -8.29 -12.41 -30.02
C GLY A 257 -7.38 -11.51 -30.85
N VAL A 258 -7.19 -10.27 -30.40
CA VAL A 258 -6.17 -9.33 -30.91
C VAL A 258 -5.10 -9.16 -29.84
N ALA A 259 -3.83 -9.31 -30.21
CA ALA A 259 -2.71 -9.19 -29.28
C ALA A 259 -2.78 -7.90 -28.44
N PRO A 260 -2.47 -7.94 -27.14
CA PRO A 260 -1.99 -9.08 -26.36
C PRO A 260 -3.09 -10.02 -25.86
N THR A 261 -4.32 -9.91 -26.33
CA THR A 261 -5.48 -10.69 -25.89
C THR A 261 -5.59 -11.99 -26.66
N VAL A 262 -5.61 -13.10 -25.95
CA VAL A 262 -5.84 -14.44 -26.50
C VAL A 262 -7.18 -14.96 -25.99
N VAL A 263 -7.96 -15.54 -26.90
CA VAL A 263 -9.27 -16.12 -26.59
C VAL A 263 -9.20 -17.64 -26.70
N SER A 264 -9.76 -18.29 -25.69
CA SER A 264 -10.03 -19.72 -25.69
C SER A 264 -11.52 -19.93 -25.42
N SER A 265 -12.19 -20.81 -26.17
CA SER A 265 -13.63 -20.97 -26.05
C SER A 265 -14.08 -22.41 -26.24
N VAL A 266 -15.29 -22.70 -25.78
CA VAL A 266 -15.95 -24.01 -26.05
C VAL A 266 -17.47 -23.83 -26.04
N THR A 267 -18.12 -24.51 -26.93
CA THR A 267 -19.58 -24.73 -26.92
C THR A 267 -19.86 -26.15 -26.48
N PHE A 268 -20.77 -26.33 -25.53
CA PHE A 268 -21.07 -27.64 -24.97
C PHE A 268 -22.56 -27.80 -24.64
N ARG A 269 -23.01 -29.04 -24.54
CA ARG A 269 -24.34 -29.41 -24.05
C ARG A 269 -24.25 -29.95 -22.64
N SER A 270 -25.22 -29.62 -21.81
CA SER A 270 -25.36 -30.19 -20.46
C SER A 270 -26.83 -30.20 -20.06
N THR A 271 -27.33 -31.38 -19.70
CA THR A 271 -28.69 -31.54 -19.19
C THR A 271 -28.76 -31.02 -17.76
N VAL A 272 -29.37 -29.88 -17.59
CA VAL A 272 -29.58 -29.26 -16.26
C VAL A 272 -31.04 -28.83 -16.17
N ALA A 273 -31.69 -29.07 -15.03
CA ALA A 273 -33.07 -28.63 -14.81
C ALA A 273 -33.19 -27.10 -15.00
N ARG A 274 -34.34 -26.64 -15.42
CA ARG A 274 -34.60 -25.18 -15.60
C ARG A 274 -34.53 -24.42 -14.32
N ARG A 275 -34.22 -23.11 -14.40
CA ARG A 275 -34.16 -22.15 -13.28
C ARG A 275 -33.09 -22.47 -12.22
N LEU A 276 -32.08 -23.24 -12.54
CA LEU A 276 -30.93 -23.44 -11.64
C LEU A 276 -29.80 -22.45 -11.97
N LYS A 277 -29.13 -21.98 -10.93
CA LYS A 277 -27.91 -21.13 -11.07
C LYS A 277 -26.75 -22.02 -11.53
N VAL A 278 -26.07 -21.61 -12.60
CA VAL A 278 -24.87 -22.28 -13.12
C VAL A 278 -23.75 -21.28 -13.34
N ARG A 279 -22.53 -21.76 -13.22
CA ARG A 279 -21.29 -21.02 -13.49
C ARG A 279 -20.21 -21.96 -14.04
N VAL A 280 -19.11 -21.39 -14.50
CA VAL A 280 -17.90 -22.13 -14.83
C VAL A 280 -16.75 -21.65 -13.98
N VAL A 281 -15.94 -22.58 -13.49
CA VAL A 281 -14.68 -22.30 -12.77
C VAL A 281 -13.53 -22.89 -13.59
N LEU A 282 -12.49 -22.12 -13.79
CA LEU A 282 -11.21 -22.57 -14.30
C LEU A 282 -10.25 -22.69 -13.12
N PRO A 283 -9.94 -23.91 -12.65
CA PRO A 283 -9.19 -24.13 -11.42
C PRO A 283 -7.74 -23.63 -11.51
N GLN A 284 -7.11 -23.39 -10.37
CA GLN A 284 -5.71 -22.93 -10.29
C GLN A 284 -4.74 -23.84 -11.04
N ALA A 285 -4.91 -25.16 -10.92
CA ALA A 285 -4.08 -26.15 -11.64
C ALA A 285 -4.16 -26.04 -13.17
N GLN A 286 -5.19 -25.39 -13.71
CA GLN A 286 -5.39 -25.22 -15.15
C GLN A 286 -4.88 -23.87 -15.68
N VAL A 287 -4.75 -22.86 -14.84
CA VAL A 287 -4.27 -21.53 -15.24
C VAL A 287 -2.77 -21.32 -15.00
N GLY A 288 -2.12 -22.24 -14.27
CA GLY A 288 -0.72 -22.15 -13.92
C GLY A 288 -0.43 -21.08 -12.85
N THR A 289 0.85 -20.72 -12.69
CA THR A 289 1.33 -19.81 -11.65
C THR A 289 1.10 -18.34 -11.98
N CYS A 290 1.03 -18.01 -13.29
CA CYS A 290 0.92 -16.62 -13.75
C CYS A 290 -0.49 -16.04 -13.71
N TYR A 291 -1.49 -16.82 -13.32
CA TYR A 291 -2.88 -16.39 -13.13
C TYR A 291 -3.45 -16.99 -11.84
N LEU A 292 -4.46 -16.33 -11.29
CA LEU A 292 -5.35 -16.93 -10.29
C LEU A 292 -6.47 -17.72 -10.99
N ALA A 293 -7.05 -18.68 -10.27
CA ALA A 293 -8.26 -19.37 -10.70
C ALA A 293 -9.35 -18.38 -11.14
N GLY A 294 -10.02 -18.66 -12.24
CA GLY A 294 -11.08 -17.82 -12.80
C GLY A 294 -12.48 -18.39 -12.54
N THR A 295 -13.45 -17.50 -12.38
CA THR A 295 -14.89 -17.86 -12.27
C THR A 295 -15.69 -16.99 -13.23
N SER A 296 -16.64 -17.58 -13.94
CA SER A 296 -17.54 -16.87 -14.84
C SER A 296 -18.63 -16.11 -14.07
N ASN A 297 -19.38 -15.29 -14.82
CA ASN A 297 -20.71 -14.88 -14.40
C ASN A 297 -21.59 -16.09 -14.09
N THR A 298 -22.57 -15.91 -13.21
CA THR A 298 -23.65 -16.86 -12.94
C THR A 298 -24.83 -16.57 -13.86
N ILE A 299 -25.38 -17.60 -14.48
CA ILE A 299 -26.61 -17.52 -15.29
C ILE A 299 -27.66 -18.52 -14.80
N LEU A 300 -28.90 -18.32 -15.20
CA LEU A 300 -29.99 -19.29 -15.01
C LEU A 300 -30.11 -20.20 -16.23
N THR A 301 -30.38 -21.49 -15.97
CA THR A 301 -30.59 -22.51 -17.00
C THR A 301 -31.95 -22.40 -17.68
#